data_90f16370cc8f32ecaccc91e755d39b9d
#
_entry.id   90f16370cc8f32ecaccc91e755d39b9d
#
_cell.length_a   1.000
_cell.length_b   1.000
_cell.length_c   1.000
_cell.angle_alpha   90.00
_cell.angle_beta   90.00
_cell.angle_gamma   90.00
#
_symmetry.space_group_name_H-M   'P 1'
#
loop_
_entity.id
_entity.type
_entity.pdbx_description
1 polymer ?
#
loop_
_entity_poly.entity_id
_entity_poly.type
_entity_poly.pdbx_seq_one_letter_code
_entity_poly.pdbx_strand_id
1 'polypeptide(L)'
;MPATLVRATAIATASLFTAAAIALPAHAESRTFHDKVGDTGVSGDMKTVRVNHSEHRLIVLARTGNLLKAEYITVWFDTKSGNAAPEYKVVVRANSDGLQLNRIEAFGQEGTKVSCDGLRIAADVYSSDKIRVSVPRSCLDHPDKVRVSLRGRYIYAQRIVNDWAPAERKFFGWVNH
;
A
#
# COMPACT_ATOMS: atom_id res chain seq x y z
N MET A 1 -4.80 28.63 -85.16
CA MET A 1 -3.92 27.79 -84.36
C MET A 1 -4.39 27.87 -82.90
N PRO A 2 -5.04 26.85 -82.32
CA PRO A 2 -5.51 26.92 -80.95
C PRO A 2 -4.42 26.31 -80.02
N ALA A 3 -4.11 27.00 -78.90
CA ALA A 3 -3.19 26.59 -77.89
C ALA A 3 -3.89 25.65 -76.88
N THR A 4 -3.35 24.49 -76.69
CA THR A 4 -3.83 23.46 -75.73
C THR A 4 -3.29 23.72 -74.32
N LEU A 5 -4.16 24.00 -73.36
CA LEU A 5 -3.83 24.20 -71.98
C LEU A 5 -3.75 22.79 -71.25
N VAL A 6 -2.59 22.40 -70.83
CA VAL A 6 -2.37 21.19 -69.97
C VAL A 6 -2.60 21.58 -68.53
N ARG A 7 -3.63 21.04 -67.93
CA ARG A 7 -3.87 21.13 -66.48
C ARG A 7 -3.10 20.02 -65.77
N ALA A 8 -2.12 20.38 -64.91
CA ALA A 8 -1.45 19.49 -64.04
C ALA A 8 -2.26 19.36 -62.73
N THR A 9 -2.70 18.13 -62.43
CA THR A 9 -3.39 17.80 -61.19
C THR A 9 -2.35 17.32 -60.18
N ALA A 10 -2.13 18.08 -59.11
CA ALA A 10 -1.26 17.67 -57.99
C ALA A 10 -2.08 16.81 -57.01
N ILE A 11 -1.67 15.57 -56.86
CA ILE A 11 -2.24 14.64 -55.86
C ILE A 11 -1.41 14.80 -54.56
N ALA A 12 -2.03 15.42 -53.56
CA ALA A 12 -1.44 15.51 -52.21
C ALA A 12 -1.76 14.22 -51.43
N THR A 13 -0.75 13.38 -51.22
CA THR A 13 -0.82 12.22 -50.35
C THR A 13 -0.63 12.66 -48.92
N ALA A 14 -1.70 12.68 -48.12
CA ALA A 14 -1.67 12.90 -46.67
C ALA A 14 -1.23 11.61 -45.98
N SER A 15 -0.01 11.57 -45.47
CA SER A 15 0.50 10.47 -44.62
C SER A 15 -0.05 10.62 -43.22
N LEU A 16 -1.00 9.76 -42.81
CA LEU A 16 -1.44 9.62 -41.45
C LEU A 16 -0.34 8.88 -40.63
N PHE A 17 0.40 9.63 -39.84
CA PHE A 17 1.24 9.05 -38.78
C PHE A 17 0.36 8.62 -37.63
N THR A 18 0.03 7.34 -37.54
CA THR A 18 -0.55 6.72 -36.34
C THR A 18 0.57 6.62 -35.28
N ALA A 19 0.58 7.54 -34.33
CA ALA A 19 1.41 7.40 -33.13
C ALA A 19 0.88 6.22 -32.30
N ALA A 20 1.51 5.07 -32.40
CA ALA A 20 1.28 3.96 -31.50
C ALA A 20 1.78 4.39 -30.09
N ALA A 21 0.86 4.71 -29.19
CA ALA A 21 1.18 4.89 -27.78
C ALA A 21 1.70 3.55 -27.25
N ILE A 22 3.00 3.45 -27.04
CA ILE A 22 3.62 2.31 -26.36
C ILE A 22 3.19 2.44 -24.88
N ALA A 23 2.16 1.68 -24.46
CA ALA A 23 1.81 1.53 -23.07
C ALA A 23 3.00 0.84 -22.40
N LEU A 24 3.78 1.58 -21.62
CA LEU A 24 4.82 0.99 -20.77
C LEU A 24 4.11 0.03 -19.81
N PRO A 25 4.62 -1.21 -19.64
CA PRO A 25 4.04 -2.14 -18.68
C PRO A 25 4.10 -1.51 -17.29
N ALA A 26 2.96 -1.50 -16.59
CA ALA A 26 2.89 -1.05 -15.21
C ALA A 26 3.78 -1.98 -14.38
N HIS A 27 4.91 -1.46 -13.90
CA HIS A 27 5.86 -2.22 -13.10
C HIS A 27 5.43 -2.17 -11.64
N ALA A 28 5.24 -3.36 -11.05
CA ALA A 28 5.04 -3.50 -9.62
C ALA A 28 6.20 -2.85 -8.85
N GLU A 29 5.92 -1.81 -8.09
CA GLU A 29 6.94 -1.19 -7.24
C GLU A 29 7.03 -1.91 -5.91
N SER A 30 8.25 -2.13 -5.43
CA SER A 30 8.53 -2.65 -4.10
C SER A 30 9.51 -1.73 -3.39
N ARG A 31 9.09 -1.19 -2.24
CA ARG A 31 9.93 -0.33 -1.41
C ARG A 31 10.08 -0.90 0.00
N THR A 32 11.29 -0.80 0.55
CA THR A 32 11.56 -1.11 1.95
C THR A 32 11.86 0.18 2.68
N PHE A 33 11.17 0.38 3.77
CA PHE A 33 11.33 1.51 4.67
C PHE A 33 11.94 0.99 5.99
N HIS A 34 12.79 1.81 6.59
CA HIS A 34 13.36 1.55 7.91
C HIS A 34 12.69 2.46 8.92
N ASP A 35 12.33 1.88 10.04
CA ASP A 35 11.82 2.64 11.17
C ASP A 35 12.93 2.95 12.16
N LYS A 36 12.70 3.91 13.05
CA LYS A 36 13.67 4.30 14.06
C LYS A 36 13.64 3.28 15.20
N VAL A 37 14.68 2.47 15.26
CA VAL A 37 14.79 1.43 16.29
C VAL A 37 15.06 2.05 17.67
N GLY A 38 14.33 1.57 18.69
CA GLY A 38 14.55 1.93 20.08
C GLY A 38 13.78 3.17 20.55
N ASP A 39 12.87 3.71 19.77
CA ASP A 39 12.10 4.89 20.16
C ASP A 39 10.92 4.58 21.10
N THR A 40 10.52 3.32 21.22
CA THR A 40 9.51 2.85 22.17
C THR A 40 10.07 2.40 23.51
N GLY A 41 11.36 2.11 23.58
CA GLY A 41 12.00 1.54 24.79
C GLY A 41 11.53 0.13 25.15
N VAL A 42 10.78 -0.56 24.26
CA VAL A 42 10.30 -1.93 24.44
C VAL A 42 10.83 -2.84 23.35
N SER A 43 10.87 -4.16 23.67
CA SER A 43 11.42 -5.16 22.75
C SER A 43 10.61 -5.41 21.48
N GLY A 44 9.40 -4.84 21.40
CA GLY A 44 8.48 -5.03 20.26
C GLY A 44 8.63 -4.04 19.10
N ASP A 45 9.64 -3.24 19.13
CA ASP A 45 9.95 -2.16 18.22
C ASP A 45 9.92 -2.57 16.73
N MET A 46 9.23 -1.83 15.89
CA MET A 46 9.22 -2.06 14.43
C MET A 46 10.57 -1.67 13.83
N LYS A 47 11.07 -2.50 12.92
CA LYS A 47 12.40 -2.31 12.33
C LYS A 47 12.33 -1.98 10.84
N THR A 48 11.51 -2.73 10.12
CA THR A 48 11.39 -2.56 8.67
C THR A 48 9.97 -2.81 8.21
N VAL A 49 9.54 -2.02 7.24
CA VAL A 49 8.28 -2.20 6.54
C VAL A 49 8.54 -2.26 5.04
N ARG A 50 8.28 -3.40 4.43
CA ARG A 50 8.34 -3.56 2.98
C ARG A 50 6.94 -3.53 2.40
N VAL A 51 6.75 -2.68 1.41
CA VAL A 51 5.50 -2.56 0.66
C VAL A 51 5.77 -2.99 -0.78
N ASN A 52 4.97 -3.93 -1.28
CA ASN A 52 4.96 -4.33 -2.67
C ASN A 52 3.57 -4.04 -3.24
N HIS A 53 3.50 -3.18 -4.24
CA HIS A 53 2.28 -2.80 -4.92
C HIS A 53 2.31 -3.35 -6.35
N SER A 54 1.66 -4.49 -6.55
CA SER A 54 1.60 -5.20 -7.83
C SER A 54 0.24 -5.01 -8.49
N GLU A 55 0.11 -5.45 -9.73
CA GLU A 55 -1.13 -5.38 -10.51
C GLU A 55 -2.37 -5.94 -9.78
N HIS A 56 -2.18 -7.00 -9.01
CA HIS A 56 -3.30 -7.70 -8.39
C HIS A 56 -3.39 -7.47 -6.88
N ARG A 57 -2.29 -7.13 -6.22
CA ARG A 57 -2.22 -7.15 -4.75
C ARG A 57 -1.29 -6.09 -4.19
N LEU A 58 -1.70 -5.57 -3.04
CA LEU A 58 -0.83 -4.85 -2.12
C LEU A 58 -0.36 -5.82 -1.03
N ILE A 59 0.95 -5.91 -0.82
CA ILE A 59 1.55 -6.73 0.23
C ILE A 59 2.37 -5.83 1.13
N VAL A 60 2.05 -5.85 2.43
CA VAL A 60 2.82 -5.21 3.48
C VAL A 60 3.47 -6.28 4.33
N LEU A 61 4.80 -6.25 4.43
CA LEU A 61 5.59 -7.12 5.29
C LEU A 61 6.32 -6.26 6.31
N ALA A 62 5.99 -6.39 7.58
CA ALA A 62 6.69 -5.70 8.65
C ALA A 62 7.48 -6.69 9.52
N ARG A 63 8.66 -6.26 9.99
CA ARG A 63 9.48 -6.95 10.97
C ARG A 63 9.54 -6.14 12.25
N THR A 64 9.38 -6.83 13.37
CA THR A 64 9.45 -6.23 14.71
C THR A 64 10.60 -6.82 15.53
N GLY A 65 10.84 -6.30 16.71
CA GLY A 65 11.80 -6.87 17.65
C GLY A 65 11.28 -8.10 18.38
N ASN A 66 9.99 -8.11 18.73
CA ASN A 66 9.35 -9.22 19.44
C ASN A 66 7.82 -9.14 19.24
N LEU A 67 7.32 -9.87 18.27
CA LEU A 67 5.91 -9.88 17.91
C LEU A 67 5.01 -10.55 18.95
N LEU A 68 5.54 -11.51 19.72
CA LEU A 68 4.79 -12.22 20.78
C LEU A 68 4.19 -11.28 21.84
N LYS A 69 4.82 -10.13 22.06
CA LYS A 69 4.35 -9.15 23.04
C LYS A 69 3.34 -8.16 22.46
N ALA A 70 3.11 -8.19 21.16
CA ALA A 70 2.11 -7.34 20.54
C ALA A 70 0.70 -7.86 20.86
N GLU A 71 -0.14 -7.00 21.42
CA GLU A 71 -1.58 -7.27 21.52
C GLU A 71 -2.21 -7.30 20.13
N TYR A 72 -1.84 -6.33 19.31
CA TYR A 72 -2.17 -6.29 17.89
C TYR A 72 -1.28 -5.28 17.13
N ILE A 73 -1.20 -5.46 15.82
CA ILE A 73 -0.63 -4.48 14.91
C ILE A 73 -1.72 -3.99 13.98
N THR A 74 -1.87 -2.68 13.87
CA THR A 74 -2.75 -2.05 12.90
C THR A 74 -1.95 -1.55 11.71
N VAL A 75 -2.42 -1.86 10.51
CA VAL A 75 -1.88 -1.35 9.24
C VAL A 75 -2.93 -0.45 8.62
N TRP A 76 -2.59 0.80 8.37
CA TRP A 76 -3.40 1.77 7.67
C TRP A 76 -2.90 1.95 6.24
N PHE A 77 -3.83 2.13 5.32
CA PHE A 77 -3.56 2.37 3.91
C PHE A 77 -4.19 3.71 3.52
N ASP A 78 -3.36 4.58 2.98
CA ASP A 78 -3.78 5.79 2.29
C ASP A 78 -3.62 5.54 0.79
N THR A 79 -4.73 5.65 0.06
CA THR A 79 -4.86 5.33 -1.36
C THR A 79 -5.20 6.55 -2.20
N LYS A 80 -5.40 7.71 -1.58
CA LYS A 80 -5.80 8.95 -2.25
C LYS A 80 -4.77 10.04 -2.05
N SER A 81 -4.25 10.58 -3.16
CA SER A 81 -3.45 11.80 -3.10
C SER A 81 -4.37 13.00 -2.80
N GLY A 82 -3.94 13.85 -1.88
CA GLY A 82 -4.66 15.10 -1.59
C GLY A 82 -5.27 15.19 -0.21
N ASN A 83 -5.36 14.07 0.51
CA ASN A 83 -5.66 14.08 1.94
C ASN A 83 -4.49 13.44 2.73
N ALA A 84 -4.47 13.65 4.03
CA ALA A 84 -3.49 13.04 4.93
C ALA A 84 -4.13 11.95 5.82
N ALA A 85 -5.31 11.48 5.45
CA ALA A 85 -6.08 10.50 6.19
C ALA A 85 -6.02 9.13 5.50
N PRO A 86 -6.03 8.02 6.25
CA PRO A 86 -6.14 6.68 5.68
C PRO A 86 -7.58 6.38 5.24
N GLU A 87 -7.73 5.65 4.12
CA GLU A 87 -9.04 5.14 3.67
C GLU A 87 -9.34 3.73 4.18
N TYR A 88 -8.31 2.97 4.53
CA TYR A 88 -8.49 1.58 4.96
C TYR A 88 -7.59 1.23 6.13
N LYS A 89 -8.03 0.24 6.92
CA LYS A 89 -7.19 -0.40 7.94
C LYS A 89 -7.42 -1.90 8.01
N VAL A 90 -6.37 -2.59 8.43
CA VAL A 90 -6.38 -4.00 8.84
C VAL A 90 -5.80 -4.09 10.24
N VAL A 91 -6.42 -4.89 11.11
CA VAL A 91 -5.89 -5.19 12.45
C VAL A 91 -5.42 -6.63 12.48
N VAL A 92 -4.13 -6.81 12.75
CA VAL A 92 -3.47 -8.12 12.87
C VAL A 92 -3.33 -8.47 14.35
N ARG A 93 -3.87 -9.61 14.75
CA ARG A 93 -3.66 -10.21 16.07
C ARG A 93 -2.94 -11.54 15.92
N ALA A 94 -1.99 -11.82 16.78
CA ALA A 94 -1.16 -13.04 16.70
C ALA A 94 -1.98 -14.34 16.74
N ASN A 95 -3.12 -14.34 17.43
CA ASN A 95 -3.93 -15.53 17.70
C ASN A 95 -5.38 -15.39 17.21
N SER A 96 -5.65 -14.60 16.19
CA SER A 96 -7.00 -14.37 15.69
C SER A 96 -7.12 -14.72 14.22
N ASP A 97 -8.10 -15.57 13.90
CA ASP A 97 -8.51 -15.88 12.52
C ASP A 97 -9.37 -14.78 11.88
N GLY A 98 -9.66 -13.73 12.62
CA GLY A 98 -10.50 -12.61 12.18
C GLY A 98 -9.80 -11.74 11.14
N LEU A 99 -9.91 -12.10 9.86
CA LEU A 99 -9.43 -11.30 8.75
C LEU A 99 -10.45 -10.21 8.43
N GLN A 100 -10.13 -8.94 8.74
CA GLN A 100 -11.05 -7.84 8.48
C GLN A 100 -10.35 -6.64 7.88
N LEU A 101 -10.79 -6.24 6.70
CA LEU A 101 -10.53 -4.94 6.10
C LEU A 101 -11.66 -3.99 6.50
N ASN A 102 -11.32 -2.81 6.98
CA ASN A 102 -12.31 -1.76 7.27
C ASN A 102 -12.00 -0.52 6.43
N ARG A 103 -13.06 0.11 5.92
CA ARG A 103 -13.00 1.46 5.35
C ARG A 103 -13.12 2.46 6.50
N ILE A 104 -12.28 3.49 6.48
CA ILE A 104 -12.21 4.54 7.50
C ILE A 104 -11.99 5.90 6.83
N GLU A 105 -12.11 6.97 7.59
CA GLU A 105 -11.85 8.34 7.13
C GLU A 105 -10.75 9.03 7.94
N ALA A 106 -10.34 8.42 9.07
CA ALA A 106 -9.29 8.95 9.93
C ALA A 106 -8.63 7.84 10.77
N PHE A 107 -7.43 8.13 11.27
CA PHE A 107 -6.79 7.29 12.28
C PHE A 107 -7.68 7.16 13.53
N GLY A 108 -7.71 5.96 14.11
CA GLY A 108 -8.45 5.67 15.34
C GLY A 108 -9.92 5.32 15.16
N GLN A 109 -10.51 5.51 13.98
CA GLN A 109 -11.90 5.09 13.71
C GLN A 109 -12.03 3.57 13.64
N GLU A 110 -13.16 3.04 14.08
CA GLU A 110 -13.53 1.62 13.88
C GLU A 110 -13.77 1.33 12.40
N GLY A 111 -14.49 2.20 11.72
CA GLY A 111 -14.80 2.11 10.30
C GLY A 111 -15.87 1.08 9.96
N THR A 112 -16.14 0.94 8.67
CA THR A 112 -17.12 0.01 8.11
C THR A 112 -16.43 -1.19 7.51
N LYS A 113 -16.91 -2.40 7.77
CA LYS A 113 -16.39 -3.64 7.20
C LYS A 113 -16.49 -3.63 5.67
N VAL A 114 -15.40 -4.01 5.02
CA VAL A 114 -15.33 -4.23 3.57
C VAL A 114 -15.28 -5.73 3.31
N SER A 115 -16.18 -6.25 2.47
CA SER A 115 -16.05 -7.60 1.96
C SER A 115 -14.83 -7.65 1.04
N CYS A 116 -13.89 -8.53 1.35
CA CYS A 116 -12.63 -8.62 0.63
C CYS A 116 -12.20 -10.07 0.48
N ASP A 117 -12.67 -10.69 -0.60
CA ASP A 117 -12.29 -12.06 -0.93
C ASP A 117 -10.80 -12.11 -1.27
N GLY A 118 -10.09 -13.05 -0.61
CA GLY A 118 -8.65 -13.22 -0.79
C GLY A 118 -7.78 -12.26 0.04
N LEU A 119 -8.33 -11.49 0.99
CA LEU A 119 -7.53 -10.88 2.07
C LEU A 119 -6.77 -12.00 2.80
N ARG A 120 -5.48 -11.80 3.03
CA ARG A 120 -4.63 -12.76 3.75
C ARG A 120 -3.79 -12.03 4.78
N ILE A 121 -3.75 -12.57 5.98
CA ILE A 121 -2.91 -12.11 7.07
C ILE A 121 -2.12 -13.32 7.58
N ALA A 122 -0.84 -13.14 7.81
CA ALA A 122 0.02 -14.11 8.46
C ALA A 122 0.90 -13.39 9.48
N ALA A 123 1.02 -13.98 10.66
CA ALA A 123 1.91 -13.52 11.71
C ALA A 123 2.84 -14.67 12.12
N ASP A 124 4.14 -14.48 11.97
CA ASP A 124 5.16 -15.42 12.43
C ASP A 124 5.77 -14.86 13.71
N VAL A 125 5.23 -15.31 14.82
CA VAL A 125 5.57 -14.82 16.15
C VAL A 125 6.71 -15.59 16.82
N TYR A 126 7.11 -16.75 16.26
CA TYR A 126 8.06 -17.65 16.92
C TYR A 126 9.44 -17.67 16.26
N SER A 127 9.51 -17.47 14.96
CA SER A 127 10.77 -17.66 14.22
C SER A 127 11.35 -16.39 13.63
N SER A 128 10.52 -15.44 13.22
CA SER A 128 11.00 -14.30 12.46
C SER A 128 10.42 -12.95 12.85
N ASP A 129 9.50 -12.91 13.80
CA ASP A 129 8.83 -11.68 14.26
C ASP A 129 8.31 -10.81 13.09
N LYS A 130 7.57 -11.47 12.19
CA LYS A 130 7.07 -10.83 10.98
C LYS A 130 5.55 -10.90 10.91
N ILE A 131 4.98 -9.83 10.40
CA ILE A 131 3.60 -9.85 9.90
C ILE A 131 3.60 -9.67 8.38
N ARG A 132 2.65 -10.32 7.75
CA ARG A 132 2.34 -10.14 6.33
C ARG A 132 0.86 -9.87 6.18
N VAL A 133 0.53 -8.73 5.60
CA VAL A 133 -0.83 -8.37 5.17
C VAL A 133 -0.84 -8.34 3.66
N SER A 134 -1.76 -9.06 3.03
CA SER A 134 -1.88 -9.13 1.58
C SER A 134 -3.33 -8.85 1.18
N VAL A 135 -3.55 -7.70 0.57
CA VAL A 135 -4.87 -7.17 0.17
C VAL A 135 -4.98 -7.18 -1.35
N PRO A 136 -6.03 -7.77 -1.94
CA PRO A 136 -6.34 -7.57 -3.35
C PRO A 136 -6.54 -6.09 -3.66
N ARG A 137 -5.99 -5.59 -4.78
CA ARG A 137 -6.19 -4.17 -5.18
C ARG A 137 -7.65 -3.81 -5.37
N SER A 138 -8.48 -4.78 -5.83
CA SER A 138 -9.93 -4.60 -5.97
C SER A 138 -10.63 -4.25 -4.67
N CYS A 139 -10.10 -4.68 -3.52
CA CYS A 139 -10.63 -4.33 -2.21
C CYS A 139 -10.26 -2.89 -1.77
N LEU A 140 -9.33 -2.25 -2.47
CA LEU A 140 -8.82 -0.91 -2.18
C LEU A 140 -9.19 0.10 -3.27
N ASP A 141 -10.21 -0.20 -4.10
CA ASP A 141 -10.66 0.63 -5.22
C ASP A 141 -9.57 0.84 -6.30
N HIS A 142 -8.69 -0.16 -6.52
CA HIS A 142 -7.63 -0.16 -7.55
C HIS A 142 -6.71 1.08 -7.54
N PRO A 143 -6.08 1.44 -6.43
CA PRO A 143 -5.27 2.64 -6.36
C PRO A 143 -4.03 2.56 -7.26
N ASP A 144 -3.62 3.69 -7.86
CA ASP A 144 -2.37 3.80 -8.64
C ASP A 144 -1.14 3.88 -7.73
N LYS A 145 -1.33 4.32 -6.51
CA LYS A 145 -0.29 4.42 -5.49
C LYS A 145 -0.87 4.23 -4.11
N VAL A 146 -0.02 3.80 -3.20
CA VAL A 146 -0.37 3.59 -1.80
C VAL A 146 0.77 4.04 -0.90
N ARG A 147 0.43 4.52 0.27
CA ARG A 147 1.37 4.64 1.38
C ARG A 147 0.77 4.03 2.63
N VAL A 148 1.63 3.58 3.54
CA VAL A 148 1.19 2.86 4.73
C VAL A 148 1.71 3.52 6.00
N SER A 149 0.95 3.33 7.07
CA SER A 149 1.33 3.61 8.44
C SER A 149 1.04 2.38 9.28
N LEU A 150 1.87 2.09 10.25
CA LEU A 150 1.69 0.95 11.13
C LEU A 150 1.73 1.40 12.58
N ARG A 151 1.03 0.67 13.45
CA ARG A 151 1.14 0.81 14.90
C ARG A 151 1.10 -0.56 15.55
N GLY A 152 2.15 -0.90 16.25
CA GLY A 152 2.15 -1.98 17.23
C GLY A 152 1.61 -1.47 18.56
N ARG A 153 0.70 -2.23 19.18
CA ARG A 153 0.27 -2.00 20.54
C ARG A 153 0.77 -3.13 21.41
N TYR A 154 1.49 -2.78 22.46
CA TYR A 154 2.12 -3.71 23.38
C TYR A 154 1.63 -3.46 24.81
N ILE A 155 1.54 -4.52 25.61
CA ILE A 155 1.33 -4.41 27.06
C ILE A 155 2.65 -4.76 27.73
N TYR A 156 3.27 -3.76 28.36
CA TYR A 156 4.53 -3.91 29.08
C TYR A 156 4.39 -3.36 30.49
N ALA A 157 4.69 -4.18 31.50
CA ALA A 157 4.57 -3.80 32.91
C ALA A 157 3.23 -3.10 33.26
N GLN A 158 2.11 -3.66 32.78
CA GLN A 158 0.74 -3.15 32.92
C GLN A 158 0.49 -1.77 32.24
N ARG A 159 1.41 -1.32 31.41
CA ARG A 159 1.25 -0.10 30.61
C ARG A 159 1.08 -0.44 29.16
N ILE A 160 0.25 0.38 28.47
CA ILE A 160 0.09 0.31 27.03
C ILE A 160 1.21 1.15 26.41
N VAL A 161 1.99 0.50 25.54
CA VAL A 161 3.01 1.16 24.73
C VAL A 161 2.61 1.01 23.27
N ASN A 162 2.66 2.11 22.54
CA ASN A 162 2.41 2.12 21.10
C ASN A 162 3.72 2.40 20.38
N ASP A 163 3.99 1.60 19.39
CA ASP A 163 5.08 1.80 18.43
C ASP A 163 4.49 2.18 17.08
N TRP A 164 4.88 3.33 16.56
CA TRP A 164 4.40 3.86 15.29
C TRP A 164 5.51 3.88 14.25
N ALA A 165 5.23 3.32 13.10
CA ALA A 165 6.13 3.35 11.95
C ALA A 165 5.45 4.09 10.76
N PRO A 166 6.05 5.20 10.26
CA PRO A 166 7.35 5.82 10.64
C PRO A 166 7.29 6.75 11.85
N ALA A 167 6.13 7.21 12.26
CA ALA A 167 5.87 8.05 13.43
C ALA A 167 4.36 8.15 13.65
N GLU A 168 3.93 8.68 14.80
CA GLU A 168 2.51 8.77 15.16
C GLU A 168 1.69 9.45 14.07
N ARG A 169 0.72 8.70 13.52
CA ARG A 169 -0.21 9.14 12.46
C ARG A 169 0.49 9.71 11.22
N LYS A 170 1.71 9.26 10.93
CA LYS A 170 2.44 9.60 9.71
C LYS A 170 2.50 8.37 8.79
N PHE A 171 2.66 8.64 7.51
CA PHE A 171 2.82 7.61 6.49
C PHE A 171 4.26 7.56 5.98
N PHE A 172 4.70 6.38 5.57
CA PHE A 172 5.86 6.24 4.72
C PHE A 172 5.66 6.90 3.35
N GLY A 173 6.68 6.92 2.52
CA GLY A 173 6.58 7.43 1.15
C GLY A 173 5.63 6.59 0.29
N TRP A 174 5.14 7.20 -0.79
CA TRP A 174 4.28 6.53 -1.76
C TRP A 174 5.01 5.40 -2.48
N VAL A 175 4.27 4.33 -2.77
CA VAL A 175 4.66 3.17 -3.58
C VAL A 175 3.68 3.09 -4.73
N ASN A 176 4.18 3.21 -5.96
CA ASN A 176 3.35 3.22 -7.14
C ASN A 176 3.03 1.79 -7.61
N HIS A 177 2.04 1.71 -8.46
CA HIS A 177 1.68 0.49 -9.16
C HIS A 177 2.40 0.39 -10.50
#